data_ce752641ed8d943d8ce8ba7b362ad1bb
#
_entry.id   ce752641ed8d943d8ce8ba7b362ad1bb
#
_cell.length_a   1.000
_cell.length_b   1.000
_cell.length_c   1.000
_cell.angle_alpha   90.00
_cell.angle_beta   90.00
_cell.angle_gamma   90.00
#
_symmetry.space_group_name_H-M   'P 1'
#
loop_
_entity.id
_entity.type
_entity.pdbx_description
1 polymer ?
#
loop_
_entity_poly.entity_id
_entity_poly.type
_entity_poly.pdbx_seq_one_letter_code
_entity_poly.pdbx_strand_id
1 'polypeptide(L)'
;MSKLSSFITSSTPLRVHVSPVGFEVDRIILPAIKMKADRIWLIVHNNPSEDEGIHFLHSVKDKLTQNKIEFREESADRTDLFDTLRAFRTVLLRENGNNIMVNVSAGSKIQAIASMLACMMFKSTFNVKPYYVTPEKYTSTPKVQQTQGMKDILPLPEYEIEIPS
;
A
#
# COMPACT_ATOMS: atom_id res chain seq x y z
N MET A 1 26.79 -23.59 -20.76
CA MET A 1 26.84 -22.18 -20.33
C MET A 1 25.63 -21.33 -20.76
N SER A 2 24.90 -21.72 -21.80
CA SER A 2 23.72 -21.00 -22.28
C SER A 2 22.46 -21.15 -21.39
N LYS A 3 22.40 -22.13 -20.48
CA LYS A 3 21.25 -22.36 -19.61
C LYS A 3 21.22 -21.48 -18.33
N LEU A 4 22.36 -21.01 -17.88
CA LEU A 4 22.44 -20.12 -16.71
C LEU A 4 22.10 -18.65 -17.03
N SER A 5 22.40 -18.20 -18.25
CA SER A 5 22.08 -16.85 -18.70
C SER A 5 20.58 -16.65 -18.95
N SER A 6 19.81 -17.71 -19.29
CA SER A 6 18.38 -17.60 -19.49
C SER A 6 17.58 -17.49 -18.18
N PHE A 7 18.13 -17.92 -17.04
CA PHE A 7 17.49 -17.74 -15.72
C PHE A 7 17.66 -16.34 -15.15
N ILE A 8 18.70 -15.61 -15.53
CA ILE A 8 19.02 -14.26 -15.02
C ILE A 8 18.25 -13.17 -15.77
N THR A 9 17.81 -13.42 -17.01
CA THR A 9 17.17 -12.43 -17.86
C THR A 9 15.64 -12.47 -17.87
N SER A 10 14.99 -13.37 -17.10
CA SER A 10 13.56 -13.64 -17.25
C SER A 10 12.65 -12.99 -16.22
N SER A 11 13.18 -12.24 -15.24
CA SER A 11 12.32 -11.61 -14.24
C SER A 11 12.02 -10.14 -14.60
N THR A 12 10.90 -9.92 -15.29
CA THR A 12 10.30 -8.61 -15.38
C THR A 12 9.87 -8.17 -13.97
N PRO A 13 10.23 -6.94 -13.52
CA PRO A 13 9.78 -6.46 -12.23
C PRO A 13 8.25 -6.48 -12.11
N LEU A 14 7.76 -6.97 -11.00
CA LEU A 14 6.33 -6.95 -10.70
C LEU A 14 5.88 -5.54 -10.31
N ARG A 15 4.60 -5.26 -10.53
CA ARG A 15 3.90 -4.09 -10.00
C ARG A 15 3.31 -4.47 -8.65
N VAL A 16 3.90 -3.95 -7.59
CA VAL A 16 3.52 -4.28 -6.23
C VAL A 16 2.92 -3.05 -5.56
N HIS A 17 1.71 -3.19 -5.06
CA HIS A 17 1.08 -2.17 -4.24
C HIS A 17 1.25 -2.50 -2.76
N VAL A 18 1.34 -1.48 -1.93
CA VAL A 18 1.32 -1.60 -0.48
C VAL A 18 0.28 -0.63 0.06
N SER A 19 -0.65 -1.12 0.85
CA SER A 19 -1.71 -0.29 1.41
C SER A 19 -2.05 -0.68 2.84
N PRO A 20 -2.10 0.29 3.77
CA PRO A 20 -2.74 0.07 5.05
C PRO A 20 -4.23 -0.21 4.83
N VAL A 21 -4.82 -1.00 5.71
CA VAL A 21 -6.25 -1.30 5.70
C VAL A 21 -6.89 -0.71 6.94
N GLY A 22 -7.84 0.18 6.72
CA GLY A 22 -8.68 0.77 7.77
C GLY A 22 -10.15 0.48 7.50
N PHE A 23 -10.93 1.52 7.30
CA PHE A 23 -12.37 1.46 7.09
C PHE A 23 -12.79 1.69 5.63
N GLU A 24 -11.89 1.48 4.68
CA GLU A 24 -12.11 1.76 3.27
C GLU A 24 -11.84 0.54 2.41
N VAL A 25 -12.60 0.37 1.35
CA VAL A 25 -12.45 -0.72 0.38
C VAL A 25 -12.05 -0.17 -0.99
N ASP A 26 -12.86 0.72 -1.55
CA ASP A 26 -12.67 1.22 -2.91
C ASP A 26 -11.33 1.93 -3.10
N ARG A 27 -10.87 2.65 -2.10
CA ARG A 27 -9.61 3.39 -2.10
C ARG A 27 -8.38 2.47 -2.18
N ILE A 28 -8.55 1.20 -1.85
CA ILE A 28 -7.51 0.17 -1.96
C ILE A 28 -7.65 -0.60 -3.27
N ILE A 29 -8.86 -1.02 -3.60
CA ILE A 29 -9.13 -1.93 -4.71
C ILE A 29 -9.07 -1.23 -6.07
N LEU A 30 -9.72 -0.09 -6.21
CA LEU A 30 -9.85 0.57 -7.51
C LEU A 30 -8.49 1.01 -8.10
N PRO A 31 -7.56 1.60 -7.33
CA PRO A 31 -6.24 1.91 -7.87
C PRO A 31 -5.44 0.64 -8.22
N ALA A 32 -5.56 -0.42 -7.43
CA ALA A 32 -4.88 -1.68 -7.73
C ALA A 32 -5.34 -2.28 -9.07
N ILE A 33 -6.63 -2.20 -9.36
CA ILE A 33 -7.18 -2.64 -10.65
C ILE A 33 -6.72 -1.72 -11.78
N LYS A 34 -6.88 -0.41 -11.62
CA LYS A 34 -6.55 0.58 -12.65
C LYS A 34 -5.08 0.57 -13.03
N MET A 35 -4.21 0.47 -12.05
CA MET A 35 -2.77 0.44 -12.24
C MET A 35 -2.24 -0.97 -12.53
N LYS A 36 -3.12 -1.96 -12.63
CA LYS A 36 -2.78 -3.36 -12.95
C LYS A 36 -1.73 -3.93 -12.01
N ALA A 37 -1.96 -3.83 -10.71
CA ALA A 37 -1.09 -4.43 -9.72
C ALA A 37 -1.04 -5.95 -9.90
N ASP A 38 0.16 -6.51 -9.90
CA ASP A 38 0.37 -7.96 -9.92
C ASP A 38 0.14 -8.54 -8.52
N ARG A 39 0.53 -7.79 -7.50
CA ARG A 39 0.41 -8.17 -6.09
C ARG A 39 0.17 -6.95 -5.23
N ILE A 40 -0.57 -7.13 -4.14
CA ILE A 40 -0.74 -6.09 -3.12
C ILE A 40 -0.39 -6.65 -1.73
N TRP A 41 0.34 -5.87 -0.97
CA TRP A 41 0.55 -6.08 0.46
C TRP A 41 -0.42 -5.24 1.26
N LEU A 42 -1.13 -5.88 2.18
CA LEU A 42 -2.05 -5.24 3.10
C LEU A 42 -1.36 -5.12 4.46
N ILE A 43 -1.23 -3.88 4.94
CA ILE A 43 -0.77 -3.64 6.31
C ILE A 43 -1.99 -3.72 7.21
N VAL A 44 -2.03 -4.77 8.00
CA VAL A 44 -3.19 -5.12 8.83
C VAL A 44 -2.89 -4.90 10.31
N HIS A 45 -3.94 -4.71 11.11
CA HIS A 45 -3.77 -4.57 12.56
C HIS A 45 -3.26 -5.88 13.17
N ASN A 46 -2.27 -5.76 14.06
CA ASN A 46 -1.61 -6.91 14.70
C ASN A 46 -2.52 -7.67 15.69
N ASN A 47 -3.60 -7.06 16.15
CA ASN A 47 -4.60 -7.72 16.98
C ASN A 47 -5.97 -7.73 16.28
N PRO A 48 -6.33 -8.83 15.56
CA PRO A 48 -7.59 -8.89 14.83
C PRO A 48 -8.84 -8.74 15.71
N SER A 49 -8.78 -9.13 16.98
CA SER A 49 -9.92 -9.00 17.91
C SER A 49 -10.22 -7.56 18.33
N GLU A 50 -9.23 -6.68 18.22
CA GLU A 50 -9.33 -5.25 18.48
C GLU A 50 -9.53 -4.43 17.20
N ASP A 51 -9.55 -5.10 16.05
CA ASP A 51 -9.69 -4.45 14.75
C ASP A 51 -11.15 -4.16 14.44
N GLU A 52 -11.58 -2.92 14.69
CA GLU A 52 -12.90 -2.45 14.28
C GLU A 52 -13.12 -2.45 12.76
N GLY A 53 -12.02 -2.49 12.01
CA GLY A 53 -12.02 -2.52 10.53
C GLY A 53 -12.03 -3.91 9.92
N ILE A 54 -12.18 -4.98 10.70
CA ILE A 54 -12.02 -6.36 10.21
C ILE A 54 -12.95 -6.70 9.04
N HIS A 55 -14.17 -6.17 9.03
CA HIS A 55 -15.12 -6.38 7.93
C HIS A 55 -14.64 -5.76 6.62
N PHE A 56 -13.98 -4.62 6.69
CA PHE A 56 -13.39 -3.97 5.52
C PHE A 56 -12.22 -4.78 4.97
N LEU A 57 -11.39 -5.35 5.84
CA LEU A 57 -10.31 -6.25 5.45
C LEU A 57 -10.85 -7.47 4.70
N HIS A 58 -11.91 -8.10 5.21
CA HIS A 58 -12.53 -9.23 4.51
C HIS A 58 -13.08 -8.84 3.14
N SER A 59 -13.74 -7.68 3.04
CA SER A 59 -14.25 -7.16 1.77
C SER A 59 -13.12 -6.86 0.77
N VAL A 60 -12.00 -6.31 1.24
CA VAL A 60 -10.80 -6.07 0.42
C VAL A 60 -10.27 -7.39 -0.13
N LYS A 61 -10.08 -8.39 0.71
CA LYS A 61 -9.59 -9.70 0.30
C LYS A 61 -10.50 -10.37 -0.73
N ASP A 62 -11.81 -10.32 -0.51
CA ASP A 62 -12.79 -10.90 -1.43
C ASP A 62 -12.70 -10.24 -2.82
N LYS A 63 -12.63 -8.92 -2.86
CA LYS A 63 -12.52 -8.17 -4.13
C LYS A 63 -11.18 -8.39 -4.82
N LEU A 64 -10.09 -8.52 -4.09
CA LEU A 64 -8.79 -8.87 -4.67
C LEU A 64 -8.84 -10.25 -5.32
N THR A 65 -9.43 -11.23 -4.63
CA THR A 65 -9.60 -12.58 -5.17
C THR A 65 -10.47 -12.58 -6.43
N GLN A 66 -11.57 -11.85 -6.43
CA GLN A 66 -12.46 -11.72 -7.60
C GLN A 66 -11.74 -11.11 -8.81
N ASN A 67 -10.80 -10.19 -8.57
CA ASN A 67 -10.03 -9.54 -9.62
C ASN A 67 -8.69 -10.22 -9.93
N LYS A 68 -8.45 -11.39 -9.35
CA LYS A 68 -7.24 -12.19 -9.55
C LYS A 68 -5.94 -11.45 -9.22
N ILE A 69 -5.99 -10.61 -8.20
CA ILE A 69 -4.80 -9.93 -7.66
C ILE A 69 -4.31 -10.72 -6.44
N GLU A 70 -3.08 -11.17 -6.50
CA GLU A 70 -2.41 -11.81 -5.34
C GLU A 70 -2.30 -10.81 -4.20
N PHE A 71 -2.57 -11.25 -2.98
CA PHE A 71 -2.36 -10.42 -1.80
C PHE A 71 -1.56 -11.14 -0.73
N ARG A 72 -0.83 -10.36 0.04
CA ARG A 72 -0.07 -10.77 1.22
C ARG A 72 -0.32 -9.79 2.34
N GLU A 73 -0.01 -10.19 3.55
CA GLU A 73 -0.23 -9.37 4.74
C GLU A 73 1.07 -9.16 5.51
N GLU A 74 1.21 -7.98 6.07
CA GLU A 74 2.17 -7.65 7.10
C GLU A 74 1.41 -6.95 8.23
N SER A 75 1.67 -7.33 9.46
CA SER A 75 0.95 -6.78 10.62
C SER A 75 1.71 -5.67 11.31
N ALA A 76 0.98 -4.70 11.82
CA ALA A 76 1.52 -3.62 12.64
C ALA A 76 0.45 -3.07 13.59
N ASP A 77 0.88 -2.48 14.70
CA ASP A 77 0.00 -1.67 15.52
C ASP A 77 -0.33 -0.37 14.79
N ARG A 78 -1.61 -0.18 14.41
CA ARG A 78 -2.08 0.99 13.67
C ARG A 78 -1.92 2.32 14.41
N THR A 79 -1.71 2.27 15.72
CA THR A 79 -1.50 3.45 16.57
C THR A 79 -0.03 3.77 16.79
N ASP A 80 0.87 2.90 16.37
CA ASP A 80 2.31 3.06 16.51
C ASP A 80 2.95 3.40 15.16
N LEU A 81 3.46 4.62 15.05
CA LEU A 81 4.11 5.12 13.84
C LEU A 81 5.33 4.27 13.46
N PHE A 82 6.16 3.96 14.44
CA PHE A 82 7.42 3.23 14.18
C PHE A 82 7.18 1.77 13.84
N ASP A 83 6.19 1.14 14.47
CA ASP A 83 5.83 -0.23 14.13
C ASP A 83 5.24 -0.32 12.72
N THR A 84 4.42 0.63 12.34
CA THR A 84 3.91 0.73 10.97
C THR A 84 5.03 0.98 9.97
N LEU A 85 5.98 1.86 10.28
CA LEU A 85 7.14 2.10 9.45
C LEU A 85 8.01 0.84 9.29
N ARG A 86 8.19 0.07 10.36
CA ARG A 86 8.86 -1.23 10.33
C ARG A 86 8.16 -2.20 9.37
N ALA A 87 6.84 -2.25 9.41
CA ALA A 87 6.06 -3.11 8.51
C ALA A 87 6.29 -2.73 7.04
N PHE A 88 6.28 -1.45 6.71
CA PHE A 88 6.61 -0.99 5.36
C PHE A 88 8.03 -1.40 4.96
N ARG A 89 9.01 -1.21 5.84
CA ARG A 89 10.40 -1.62 5.57
C ARG A 89 10.49 -3.12 5.30
N THR A 90 9.79 -3.94 6.08
CA THR A 90 9.75 -5.39 5.88
C THR A 90 9.23 -5.75 4.49
N VAL A 91 8.14 -5.11 4.06
CA VAL A 91 7.57 -5.34 2.73
C VAL A 91 8.55 -4.91 1.63
N LEU A 92 9.17 -3.74 1.75
CA LEU A 92 10.13 -3.23 0.77
C LEU A 92 11.32 -4.17 0.62
N LEU A 93 11.83 -4.72 1.71
CA LEU A 93 12.92 -5.70 1.66
C LEU A 93 12.51 -6.97 0.93
N ARG A 94 11.31 -7.47 1.14
CA ARG A 94 10.79 -8.67 0.47
C ARG A 94 10.50 -8.44 -1.01
N GLU A 95 10.20 -7.22 -1.40
CA GLU A 95 9.85 -6.83 -2.76
C GLU A 95 10.99 -6.10 -3.48
N ASN A 96 12.21 -6.21 -2.97
CA ASN A 96 13.37 -5.58 -3.60
C ASN A 96 13.53 -6.02 -5.06
N GLY A 97 13.70 -5.05 -5.94
CA GLY A 97 13.78 -5.27 -7.39
C GLY A 97 12.45 -5.11 -8.13
N ASN A 98 11.34 -5.01 -7.42
CA ASN A 98 10.02 -4.74 -8.00
C ASN A 98 9.69 -3.25 -8.01
N ASN A 99 8.69 -2.87 -8.80
CA ASN A 99 8.13 -1.52 -8.81
C ASN A 99 7.06 -1.43 -7.72
N ILE A 100 7.33 -0.64 -6.69
CA ILE A 100 6.49 -0.59 -5.49
C ILE A 100 5.75 0.74 -5.45
N MET A 101 4.42 0.66 -5.34
CA MET A 101 3.52 1.80 -5.22
C MET A 101 2.85 1.77 -3.86
N VAL A 102 3.00 2.82 -3.07
CA VAL A 102 2.48 2.90 -1.70
C VAL A 102 1.27 3.82 -1.65
N ASN A 103 0.16 3.28 -1.18
CA ASN A 103 -1.07 4.03 -0.98
C ASN A 103 -0.98 4.85 0.32
N VAL A 104 -0.85 6.16 0.20
CA VAL A 104 -0.75 7.05 1.36
C VAL A 104 -2.10 7.65 1.76
N SER A 105 -3.17 7.25 1.10
CA SER A 105 -4.52 7.77 1.35
C SER A 105 -5.41 6.85 2.18
N ALA A 106 -5.01 5.60 2.38
CA ALA A 106 -5.77 4.61 3.12
C ALA A 106 -5.26 4.44 4.56
N GLY A 107 -6.10 3.88 5.41
CA GLY A 107 -5.77 3.61 6.81
C GLY A 107 -5.94 4.82 7.73
N SER A 108 -5.40 4.71 8.94
CA SER A 108 -5.39 5.79 9.92
C SER A 108 -4.44 6.93 9.51
N LYS A 109 -4.57 8.08 10.16
CA LYS A 109 -3.62 9.20 9.94
C LYS A 109 -2.18 8.79 10.24
N ILE A 110 -1.95 8.03 11.30
CA ILE A 110 -0.63 7.51 11.66
C ILE A 110 -0.09 6.60 10.56
N GLN A 111 -0.92 5.73 10.01
CA GLN A 111 -0.54 4.86 8.91
C GLN A 111 -0.24 5.65 7.64
N ALA A 112 -0.99 6.68 7.34
CA ALA A 112 -0.74 7.57 6.19
C ALA A 112 0.61 8.30 6.34
N ILE A 113 0.91 8.82 7.53
CA ILE A 113 2.20 9.45 7.81
C ILE A 113 3.34 8.44 7.66
N ALA A 114 3.21 7.26 8.25
CA ALA A 114 4.22 6.21 8.15
C ALA A 114 4.47 5.77 6.70
N SER A 115 3.42 5.64 5.90
CA SER A 115 3.53 5.26 4.49
C SER A 115 4.29 6.31 3.67
N MET A 116 4.02 7.59 3.89
CA MET A 116 4.77 8.66 3.22
C MET A 116 6.22 8.73 3.67
N LEU A 117 6.47 8.59 4.98
CA LEU A 117 7.84 8.53 5.52
C LEU A 117 8.62 7.35 4.93
N ALA A 118 8.00 6.18 4.80
CA ALA A 118 8.65 5.03 4.20
C ALA A 118 9.10 5.32 2.76
N CYS A 119 8.25 5.96 1.96
CA CYS A 119 8.61 6.36 0.60
C CYS A 119 9.78 7.35 0.59
N MET A 120 9.76 8.35 1.44
CA MET A 120 10.83 9.35 1.51
C MET A 120 12.15 8.76 2.00
N MET A 121 12.11 7.90 3.01
CA MET A 121 13.32 7.33 3.61
C MET A 121 13.98 6.28 2.72
N PHE A 122 13.20 5.52 1.95
CA PHE A 122 13.70 4.36 1.23
C PHE A 122 13.77 4.54 -0.30
N LYS A 123 13.43 5.70 -0.83
CA LYS A 123 13.45 5.98 -2.28
C LYS A 123 14.81 5.77 -2.95
N SER A 124 15.91 5.95 -2.22
CA SER A 124 17.26 5.76 -2.76
C SER A 124 17.69 4.29 -2.80
N THR A 125 17.03 3.43 -2.03
CA THR A 125 17.35 2.00 -1.93
C THR A 125 16.39 1.14 -2.74
N PHE A 126 15.12 1.51 -2.79
CA PHE A 126 14.06 0.76 -3.46
C PHE A 126 13.37 1.63 -4.52
N ASN A 127 12.83 0.99 -5.55
CA ASN A 127 11.95 1.66 -6.49
C ASN A 127 10.54 1.76 -5.88
N VAL A 128 10.36 2.76 -5.03
CA VAL A 128 9.14 2.99 -4.27
C VAL A 128 8.61 4.40 -4.51
N LYS A 129 7.32 4.50 -4.81
CA LYS A 129 6.62 5.76 -5.08
C LYS A 129 5.29 5.81 -4.34
N PRO A 130 4.94 6.96 -3.74
CA PRO A 130 3.64 7.14 -3.12
C PRO A 130 2.59 7.53 -4.15
N TYR A 131 1.34 7.18 -3.87
CA TYR A 131 0.18 7.70 -4.59
C TYR A 131 -0.97 8.00 -3.62
N TYR A 132 -1.80 8.95 -3.99
CA TYR A 132 -2.98 9.36 -3.26
C TYR A 132 -4.23 9.11 -4.10
N VAL A 133 -5.25 8.52 -3.51
CA VAL A 133 -6.52 8.25 -4.18
C VAL A 133 -7.56 9.28 -3.75
N THR A 134 -8.06 10.06 -4.71
CA THR A 134 -9.17 10.97 -4.48
C THR A 134 -10.48 10.21 -4.67
N PRO A 135 -11.33 10.10 -3.64
CA PRO A 135 -12.62 9.44 -3.77
C PRO A 135 -13.63 10.31 -4.51
N GLU A 136 -14.64 9.69 -5.12
CA GLU A 136 -15.76 10.43 -5.70
C GLU A 136 -16.68 11.01 -4.63
N LYS A 137 -16.91 10.27 -3.55
CA LYS A 137 -17.81 10.64 -2.45
C LYS A 137 -17.22 10.31 -1.10
N TYR A 138 -17.55 11.15 -0.13
CA TYR A 138 -17.36 10.88 1.28
C TYR A 138 -18.70 10.57 1.91
N THR A 139 -18.80 9.44 2.59
CA THR A 139 -19.95 9.08 3.41
C THR A 139 -19.50 9.04 4.86
N SER A 140 -20.21 9.73 5.75
CA SER A 140 -19.92 9.72 7.18
C SER A 140 -21.08 9.05 7.93
N THR A 141 -20.74 8.13 8.80
CA THR A 141 -21.61 7.66 9.87
C THR A 141 -21.17 8.34 11.17
N PRO A 142 -21.96 8.30 12.27
CA PRO A 142 -21.54 8.93 13.52
C PRO A 142 -20.18 8.47 14.06
N LYS A 143 -19.69 7.33 13.62
CA LYS A 143 -18.41 6.74 14.08
C LYS A 143 -17.31 6.68 13.04
N VAL A 144 -17.63 6.66 11.75
CA VAL A 144 -16.67 6.36 10.69
C VAL A 144 -16.94 7.20 9.46
N GLN A 145 -15.91 7.88 8.97
CA GLN A 145 -15.92 8.48 7.65
C GLN A 145 -15.47 7.45 6.63
N GLN A 146 -16.29 7.22 5.61
CA GLN A 146 -16.01 6.29 4.52
C GLN A 146 -15.89 7.04 3.20
N THR A 147 -15.13 6.45 2.29
CA THR A 147 -15.01 6.95 0.92
C THR A 147 -15.63 5.95 -0.04
N GLN A 148 -16.20 6.46 -1.14
CA GLN A 148 -16.76 5.66 -2.21
C GLN A 148 -16.19 6.09 -3.55
N GLY A 149 -15.91 5.11 -4.40
CA GLY A 149 -15.41 5.34 -5.74
C GLY A 149 -13.98 5.88 -5.78
N MET A 150 -13.55 6.18 -6.97
CA MET A 150 -12.26 6.79 -7.24
C MET A 150 -12.42 7.83 -8.34
N LYS A 151 -12.14 9.08 -8.00
CA LYS A 151 -12.14 10.18 -8.98
C LYS A 151 -10.82 10.24 -9.72
N ASP A 152 -9.70 10.16 -8.97
CA ASP A 152 -8.37 10.30 -9.54
C ASP A 152 -7.32 9.62 -8.67
N ILE A 153 -6.21 9.28 -9.30
CA ILE A 153 -4.97 8.87 -8.63
C ILE A 153 -3.97 9.99 -8.83
N LEU A 154 -3.53 10.60 -7.73
CA LEU A 154 -2.52 11.65 -7.76
C LEU A 154 -1.16 11.01 -7.49
N PRO A 155 -0.24 11.02 -8.48
CA PRO A 155 1.15 10.77 -8.18
C PRO A 155 1.66 11.92 -7.32
N LEU A 156 2.22 11.59 -6.16
CA LEU A 156 2.83 12.62 -5.34
C LEU A 156 4.22 12.92 -5.90
N PRO A 157 4.58 14.22 -6.03
CA PRO A 157 5.85 14.60 -6.61
C PRO A 157 7.01 14.09 -5.76
N GLU A 158 8.08 13.70 -6.44
CA GLU A 158 9.36 13.41 -5.80
C GLU A 158 9.99 14.74 -5.39
N TYR A 159 9.84 15.10 -4.11
CA TYR A 159 10.58 16.23 -3.56
C TYR A 159 11.95 15.77 -3.10
N GLU A 160 12.99 16.36 -3.68
CA GLU A 160 14.29 16.39 -3.03
C GLU A 160 14.21 17.46 -1.94
N ILE A 161 14.22 17.02 -0.68
CA ILE A 161 14.38 17.96 0.43
C ILE A 161 15.86 18.27 0.51
N GLU A 162 16.27 19.42 0.01
CA GLU A 162 17.57 19.97 0.32
C GLU A 162 17.57 20.40 1.79
N ILE A 163 18.34 19.67 2.59
CA ILE A 163 18.60 20.10 3.96
C ILE A 163 19.66 21.20 3.85
N PRO A 164 19.36 22.45 4.25
CA PRO A 164 20.35 23.50 4.24
C PRO A 164 21.53 23.10 5.12
N SER A 165 22.74 23.19 4.58
CA SER A 165 23.98 22.99 5.31
C SER A 165 24.19 24.04 6.41
#